data_d0749f609d262120e0ddf16f768dcf31
#
_entry.id   d0749f609d262120e0ddf16f768dcf31
#
_cell.length_a   1.000
_cell.length_b   1.000
_cell.length_c   1.000
_cell.angle_alpha   90.00
_cell.angle_beta   90.00
_cell.angle_gamma   90.00
#
_symmetry.space_group_name_H-M   'P 1'
#
loop_
_entity.id
_entity.type
_entity.pdbx_description
1 polymer ?
#
loop_
_entity_poly.entity_id
_entity_poly.type
_entity_poly.pdbx_seq_one_letter_code
_entity_poly.pdbx_strand_id
1 'polypeptide(L)' 'MSDATVLQDKRGHAFWITINRPDKRNALNASVIAGIVDGFRRAHEDSDVRVIVLTGTGD' A
#
# COMPACT_ATOMS: atom_id res chain seq x y z
N MET A 1 -9.20 -3.43 -17.81
CA MET A 1 -8.14 -3.02 -16.91
C MET A 1 -8.63 -2.97 -15.47
N SER A 2 -7.87 -3.47 -14.60
CA SER A 2 -8.26 -3.45 -13.20
C SER A 2 -7.63 -2.26 -12.50
N ASP A 3 -8.38 -1.69 -11.57
CA ASP A 3 -7.84 -0.70 -10.68
C ASP A 3 -7.06 -1.40 -9.58
N ALA A 4 -5.87 -0.92 -9.32
CA ALA A 4 -5.11 -1.46 -8.21
C ALA A 4 -5.80 -1.06 -6.91
N THR A 5 -6.12 -2.04 -6.05
CA THR A 5 -6.73 -1.76 -4.76
C THR A 5 -5.70 -1.32 -3.72
N VAL A 6 -4.44 -1.63 -3.97
CA VAL A 6 -3.34 -1.17 -3.12
C VAL A 6 -2.23 -0.68 -4.03
N LEU A 7 -1.79 0.54 -3.79
CA LEU A 7 -0.71 1.15 -4.54
C LEU A 7 0.56 1.11 -3.69
N GLN A 8 1.68 0.87 -4.34
CA GLN A 8 2.98 0.81 -3.68
C GLN A 8 3.90 1.81 -4.35
N ASP A 9 4.61 2.59 -3.56
CA ASP A 9 5.50 3.62 -4.10
C ASP A 9 6.65 3.85 -3.15
N LYS A 10 7.87 3.89 -3.69
CA LYS A 10 9.06 4.17 -2.89
C LYS A 10 9.45 5.61 -3.10
N ARG A 11 9.57 6.36 -2.01
CA ARG A 11 9.96 7.77 -2.02
C ARG A 11 11.12 7.95 -1.06
N GLY A 12 12.33 8.09 -1.59
CA GLY A 12 13.52 8.14 -0.76
C GLY A 12 13.67 6.87 0.06
N HIS A 13 13.70 6.99 1.38
CA HIS A 13 13.78 5.85 2.28
C HIS A 13 12.42 5.43 2.82
N ALA A 14 11.33 6.02 2.30
CA ALA A 14 9.98 5.70 2.72
C ALA A 14 9.30 4.83 1.67
N PHE A 15 8.63 3.78 2.13
CA PHE A 15 7.83 2.93 1.26
C PHE A 15 6.37 3.20 1.56
N TRP A 16 5.63 3.67 0.57
CA TRP A 16 4.24 4.08 0.71
C TRP A 16 3.32 2.96 0.25
N ILE A 17 2.41 2.58 1.10
CA ILE A 17 1.37 1.60 0.79
C ILE A 17 0.05 2.35 0.90
N THR A 18 -0.64 2.51 -0.23
CA THR A 18 -1.86 3.31 -0.30
C THR A 18 -3.04 2.41 -0.62
N ILE A 19 -4.04 2.40 0.25
CA ILE A 19 -5.29 1.69 0.00
C ILE A 19 -6.10 2.55 -0.96
N ASN A 20 -6.45 1.98 -2.13
CA ASN A 20 -7.09 2.73 -3.21
C ASN A 20 -8.51 2.24 -3.44
N ARG A 21 -9.38 2.46 -2.47
CA ARG A 21 -10.80 2.12 -2.57
C ARG A 21 -11.66 3.26 -2.03
N PRO A 22 -11.53 4.48 -2.59
CA PRO A 22 -12.23 5.65 -2.02
C PRO A 22 -13.75 5.51 -2.09
N ASP A 23 -14.28 4.80 -3.09
CA ASP A 23 -15.71 4.57 -3.24
C ASP A 23 -16.25 3.62 -2.16
N LYS A 24 -15.38 2.91 -1.47
CA LYS A 24 -15.73 2.01 -0.37
C LYS A 24 -15.11 2.49 0.94
N ARG A 25 -14.68 3.74 0.99
CA ARG A 25 -14.00 4.33 2.13
C ARG A 25 -12.78 3.51 2.54
N ASN A 26 -12.10 2.95 1.53
CA ASN A 26 -10.90 2.14 1.72
C ASN A 26 -11.14 0.93 2.62
N ALA A 27 -12.35 0.36 2.55
CA ALA A 27 -12.71 -0.81 3.34
C ALA A 27 -11.78 -1.98 3.00
N LEU A 28 -11.42 -2.72 4.03
CA LEU A 28 -10.51 -3.85 3.87
C LEU A 28 -11.27 -5.06 3.35
N ASN A 29 -10.65 -5.79 2.44
CA ASN A 29 -11.11 -7.10 2.01
C ASN A 29 -9.88 -7.95 1.74
N ALA A 30 -10.09 -9.20 1.29
CA ALA A 30 -8.97 -10.12 1.09
C ALA A 30 -7.94 -9.56 0.11
N SER A 31 -8.40 -8.91 -0.96
CA SER A 31 -7.51 -8.32 -1.97
C SER A 31 -6.66 -7.19 -1.36
N VAL A 32 -7.28 -6.33 -0.58
CA VAL A 32 -6.57 -5.22 0.05
C VAL A 32 -5.57 -5.74 1.06
N ILE A 33 -5.98 -6.70 1.89
CA ILE A 33 -5.09 -7.27 2.89
C ILE A 33 -3.89 -7.94 2.23
N ALA A 34 -4.11 -8.68 1.16
CA ALA A 34 -3.01 -9.31 0.43
C ALA A 34 -2.05 -8.28 -0.14
N GLY A 35 -2.57 -7.17 -0.65
CA GLY A 35 -1.73 -6.09 -1.17
C GLY A 35 -0.91 -5.42 -0.09
N ILE A 36 -1.50 -5.21 1.09
CA ILE A 36 -0.78 -4.62 2.22
C ILE A 36 0.34 -5.54 2.68
N VAL A 37 0.04 -6.83 2.82
CA VAL A 37 1.06 -7.81 3.23
C VAL A 37 2.19 -7.86 2.22
N ASP A 38 1.86 -7.86 0.92
CA ASP A 38 2.88 -7.84 -0.12
C ASP A 38 3.74 -6.58 -0.03
N GLY A 39 3.12 -5.44 0.25
CA GLY A 39 3.85 -4.19 0.41
C GLY A 39 4.82 -4.23 1.57
N PHE A 40 4.38 -4.76 2.72
CA PHE A 40 5.27 -4.91 3.86
C PHE A 40 6.42 -5.85 3.53
N ARG A 41 6.15 -6.94 2.84
CA ARG A 41 7.20 -7.89 2.45
C ARG A 41 8.24 -7.22 1.56
N ARG A 42 7.79 -6.48 0.55
CA ARG A 42 8.69 -5.78 -0.37
C ARG A 42 9.53 -4.75 0.37
N ALA A 43 8.90 -4.00 1.28
CA ALA A 43 9.62 -3.01 2.06
C ALA A 43 10.68 -3.65 2.95
N HIS A 44 10.32 -4.79 3.56
CA HIS A 44 11.24 -5.51 4.42
C HIS A 44 12.46 -6.03 3.65
N GLU A 45 12.26 -6.41 2.39
CA GLU A 45 13.35 -6.94 1.56
C GLU A 45 14.25 -5.85 0.99
N ASP A 46 13.84 -4.59 1.09
CA ASP A 46 14.59 -3.47 0.54
C ASP A 46 15.39 -2.80 1.67
N SER A 47 16.68 -2.99 1.66
CA SER A 47 17.55 -2.49 2.73
C SER A 47 17.62 -0.96 2.77
N ASP A 48 17.16 -0.29 1.71
CA ASP A 48 17.14 1.17 1.64
C ASP A 48 15.89 1.77 2.27
N VAL A 49 14.88 0.94 2.56
CA VAL A 49 13.64 1.40 3.17
C VAL A 49 13.81 1.47 4.69
N ARG A 50 13.50 2.63 5.25
CA ARG A 50 13.63 2.88 6.68
C ARG A 50 12.30 3.12 7.36
N VAL A 51 11.27 3.45 6.58
CA VAL A 51 9.95 3.73 7.13
C VAL A 51 8.89 3.26 6.16
N ILE A 52 7.76 2.78 6.69
CA ILE A 52 6.61 2.38 5.88
C ILE A 52 5.47 3.32 6.24
N VAL A 53 4.84 3.90 5.22
CA VAL A 53 3.67 4.76 5.38
C VAL A 53 2.47 4.02 4.83
N LEU A 54 1.46 3.81 5.66
CA LEU A 54 0.21 3.18 5.25
C LEU A 54 -0.88 4.25 5.26
N THR A 55 -1.52 4.46 4.13
CA THR A 55 -2.52 5.51 4.00
C THR A 55 -3.63 5.06 3.05
N GLY A 56 -4.66 5.89 2.91
CA GLY A 56 -5.77 5.64 1.99
C GLY A 56 -5.99 6.83 1.08
N THR A 57 -6.58 6.56 -0.09
CA THR A 57 -6.96 7.62 -1.03
C THR A 57 -8.33 8.18 -0.66
N GLY A 58 -8.59 9.39 -1.12
CA GLY A 58 -9.86 10.05 -0.89
C GLY A 58 -9.96 10.62 0.52
N ASP A 59 -11.21 10.80 0.93
CA ASP A 59 -11.51 11.42 2.22
C ASP A 59 -11.41 10.45 3.38
#